data_d0cd57a3da495c5680f3cb3fb56f3571
#
_entry.id   d0cd57a3da495c5680f3cb3fb56f3571
#
_cell.length_a   1.000
_cell.length_b   1.000
_cell.length_c   1.000
_cell.angle_alpha   90.00
_cell.angle_beta   90.00
_cell.angle_gamma   90.00
#
_symmetry.space_group_name_H-M   'P 1'
#
loop_
_entity.id
_entity.type
_entity.pdbx_description
1 polymer ?
#
loop_
_entity_poly.entity_id
_entity_poly.type
_entity_poly.pdbx_seq_one_letter_code
_entity_poly.pdbx_strand_id
1 'polypeptide(L)'
;MKKLIFTTLVMTITLILASCSQQGQNNYKDSSDAIESFQKNIKKIDTHSIHSKNVTTVDYQDKKIKLNQESYGRTNHHDKLAFNIEQESNSKAFKTMNKSIYVDSNKLKSSPKSNYLNYHTQNAEVDYYQKLGQDWFDLTTFNQSLLKPIEDDINLEDGTLSYEGTGKVMKYLYDFGYSQSPLIDQNSLSNISDLKIKKGNFKLSFQKNKSLPKQLTFDIEATGKIKNENIKIHMKQTTDFYKFNSTDVKPYKNLTNNQYK
;
A
#
# COMPACT_ATOMS: atom_id res chain seq x y z
N MET A 1 42.13 46.36 -3.12
CA MET A 1 40.65 46.45 -3.09
C MET A 1 39.96 45.44 -3.96
N LYS A 2 40.35 45.18 -5.23
CA LYS A 2 39.67 44.22 -6.11
C LYS A 2 39.68 42.75 -5.63
N LYS A 3 40.73 42.28 -4.93
CA LYS A 3 40.83 40.92 -4.39
C LYS A 3 39.89 40.67 -3.19
N LEU A 4 39.61 41.69 -2.37
CA LEU A 4 38.75 41.56 -1.19
C LEU A 4 37.24 41.43 -1.59
N ILE A 5 36.84 42.13 -2.65
CA ILE A 5 35.45 42.08 -3.18
C ILE A 5 35.15 40.73 -3.78
N PHE A 6 36.12 40.07 -4.44
CA PHE A 6 35.92 38.75 -5.04
C PHE A 6 35.76 37.65 -4.00
N THR A 7 36.51 37.73 -2.87
CA THR A 7 36.44 36.76 -1.78
C THR A 7 35.09 36.87 -1.03
N THR A 8 34.58 38.07 -0.84
CA THR A 8 33.27 38.29 -0.19
C THR A 8 32.11 37.83 -1.08
N LEU A 9 32.20 38.01 -2.41
CA LEU A 9 31.22 37.59 -3.36
C LEU A 9 31.13 36.05 -3.44
N VAL A 10 32.28 35.35 -3.44
CA VAL A 10 32.32 33.88 -3.47
C VAL A 10 31.77 33.28 -2.17
N MET A 11 32.02 33.92 -1.01
CA MET A 11 31.54 33.47 0.28
C MET A 11 30.00 33.66 0.43
N THR A 12 29.45 34.72 -0.14
CA THR A 12 28.00 34.94 -0.17
C THR A 12 27.25 33.97 -1.10
N ILE A 13 27.86 33.62 -2.24
CA ILE A 13 27.27 32.65 -3.19
C ILE A 13 27.29 31.24 -2.60
N THR A 14 28.33 30.83 -1.86
CA THR A 14 28.37 29.52 -1.17
C THR A 14 27.34 29.43 -0.04
N LEU A 15 27.08 30.50 0.69
CA LEU A 15 26.01 30.53 1.71
C LEU A 15 24.61 30.47 1.12
N ILE A 16 24.38 31.04 -0.06
CA ILE A 16 23.08 30.97 -0.76
C ILE A 16 22.86 29.57 -1.35
N LEU A 17 23.88 28.88 -1.84
CA LEU A 17 23.78 27.52 -2.35
C LEU A 17 23.55 26.48 -1.23
N ALA A 18 24.11 26.72 -0.02
CA ALA A 18 23.85 25.84 1.13
C ALA A 18 22.44 26.01 1.70
N SER A 19 21.79 27.16 1.54
CA SER A 19 20.42 27.40 2.00
C SER A 19 19.35 26.86 1.05
N CYS A 20 19.65 26.61 -0.22
CA CYS A 20 18.69 26.07 -1.19
C CYS A 20 18.50 24.54 -1.12
N SER A 21 19.37 23.80 -0.43
CA SER A 21 19.25 22.34 -0.29
C SER A 21 18.38 21.89 0.88
N GLN A 22 17.96 22.79 1.78
CA GLN A 22 17.11 22.48 2.94
C GLN A 22 15.63 22.83 2.79
N GLN A 23 15.20 23.32 1.63
CA GLN A 23 13.78 23.61 1.42
C GLN A 23 13.00 22.32 1.11
N GLY A 24 12.36 21.75 2.13
CA GLY A 24 11.21 20.85 1.94
C GLY A 24 11.33 19.43 2.46
N GLN A 25 12.23 19.13 3.39
CA GLN A 25 12.10 17.92 4.21
C GLN A 25 11.19 18.19 5.41
N ASN A 26 10.38 17.18 5.81
CA ASN A 26 9.69 17.24 7.10
C ASN A 26 10.77 17.20 8.19
N ASN A 27 10.83 18.25 9.03
CA ASN A 27 11.78 18.32 10.12
C ASN A 27 11.23 17.55 11.32
N TYR A 28 11.25 16.22 11.28
CA TYR A 28 10.97 15.39 12.44
C TYR A 28 12.19 15.33 13.34
N LYS A 29 11.98 15.33 14.65
CA LYS A 29 13.06 15.18 15.64
C LYS A 29 13.55 13.73 15.68
N ASP A 30 12.60 12.80 15.62
CA ASP A 30 12.82 11.36 15.68
C ASP A 30 11.65 10.63 15.04
N SER A 31 11.67 9.29 15.09
CA SER A 31 10.62 8.43 14.54
C SER A 31 9.28 8.61 15.24
N SER A 32 9.27 8.84 16.56
CA SER A 32 8.05 9.06 17.33
C SER A 32 7.34 10.33 16.91
N ASP A 33 8.07 11.45 16.74
CA ASP A 33 7.54 12.72 16.24
C ASP A 33 6.96 12.55 14.82
N ALA A 34 7.62 11.78 13.96
CA ALA A 34 7.11 11.48 12.62
C ALA A 34 5.79 10.69 12.66
N ILE A 35 5.69 9.68 13.52
CA ILE A 35 4.50 8.83 13.68
C ILE A 35 3.35 9.64 14.32
N GLU A 36 3.62 10.44 15.34
CA GLU A 36 2.61 11.32 15.94
C GLU A 36 2.07 12.36 14.96
N SER A 37 2.96 12.98 14.17
CA SER A 37 2.61 13.93 13.13
C SER A 37 1.76 13.27 12.03
N PHE A 38 2.11 12.06 11.63
CA PHE A 38 1.29 11.25 10.73
C PHE A 38 -0.09 10.97 11.34
N GLN A 39 -0.16 10.44 12.55
CA GLN A 39 -1.40 10.12 13.25
C GLN A 39 -2.34 11.34 13.39
N LYS A 40 -1.78 12.52 13.66
CA LYS A 40 -2.55 13.77 13.74
C LYS A 40 -3.15 14.18 12.38
N ASN A 41 -2.41 13.97 11.31
CA ASN A 41 -2.81 14.42 9.98
C ASN A 41 -3.76 13.46 9.26
N ILE A 42 -3.63 12.14 9.47
CA ILE A 42 -4.57 11.18 8.86
C ILE A 42 -6.01 11.36 9.33
N LYS A 43 -6.23 11.86 10.56
CA LYS A 43 -7.58 12.16 11.09
C LYS A 43 -8.33 13.24 10.30
N LYS A 44 -7.63 13.96 9.41
CA LYS A 44 -8.20 15.03 8.56
C LYS A 44 -8.42 14.56 7.12
N ILE A 45 -8.19 13.28 6.87
CA ILE A 45 -8.27 12.70 5.53
C ILE A 45 -9.56 11.92 5.40
N ASP A 46 -10.44 12.42 4.56
CA ASP A 46 -11.71 11.77 4.22
C ASP A 46 -11.54 10.85 2.99
N THR A 47 -10.72 11.27 2.03
CA THR A 47 -10.52 10.52 0.78
C THR A 47 -9.07 10.47 0.37
N HIS A 48 -8.65 9.38 -0.27
CA HIS A 48 -7.35 9.29 -0.94
C HIS A 48 -7.35 8.21 -2.03
N SER A 49 -6.27 8.17 -2.80
CA SER A 49 -6.02 7.17 -3.82
C SER A 49 -4.72 6.44 -3.54
N ILE A 50 -4.65 5.18 -3.94
CA ILE A 50 -3.42 4.39 -3.97
C ILE A 50 -3.16 3.84 -5.36
N HIS A 51 -1.88 3.61 -5.65
CA HIS A 51 -1.40 2.86 -6.78
C HIS A 51 -0.32 1.91 -6.31
N SER A 52 -0.55 0.61 -6.42
CA SER A 52 0.37 -0.43 -5.96
C SER A 52 0.90 -1.26 -7.12
N LYS A 53 2.20 -1.54 -7.08
CA LYS A 53 2.88 -2.51 -7.95
C LYS A 53 3.48 -3.60 -7.08
N ASN A 54 3.07 -4.83 -7.32
CA ASN A 54 3.53 -6.01 -6.59
C ASN A 54 4.20 -7.00 -7.55
N VAL A 55 5.32 -7.54 -7.12
CA VAL A 55 5.98 -8.67 -7.77
C VAL A 55 6.11 -9.79 -6.76
N THR A 56 5.34 -10.85 -6.95
CA THR A 56 5.42 -12.05 -6.11
C THR A 56 6.05 -13.19 -6.90
N THR A 57 7.06 -13.83 -6.33
CA THR A 57 7.66 -15.05 -6.83
C THR A 57 7.36 -16.19 -5.87
N VAL A 58 6.89 -17.31 -6.39
CA VAL A 58 6.62 -18.53 -5.64
C VAL A 58 7.43 -19.68 -6.22
N ASP A 59 8.29 -20.27 -5.39
CA ASP A 59 9.00 -21.52 -5.74
C ASP A 59 8.16 -22.68 -5.22
N TYR A 60 7.67 -23.52 -6.13
CA TYR A 60 6.82 -24.67 -5.86
C TYR A 60 7.14 -25.82 -6.80
N GLN A 61 7.48 -27.00 -6.26
CA GLN A 61 7.79 -28.21 -7.04
C GLN A 61 8.77 -27.95 -8.20
N ASP A 62 9.95 -27.40 -7.90
CA ASP A 62 11.02 -27.05 -8.85
C ASP A 62 10.62 -26.02 -9.93
N LYS A 63 9.45 -25.44 -9.80
CA LYS A 63 8.97 -24.37 -10.68
C LYS A 63 9.01 -23.03 -9.97
N LYS A 64 9.47 -22.03 -10.70
CA LYS A 64 9.44 -20.63 -10.28
C LYS A 64 8.30 -19.90 -10.97
N ILE A 65 7.29 -19.53 -10.20
CA ILE A 65 6.12 -18.81 -10.69
C ILE A 65 6.31 -17.33 -10.33
N LYS A 66 6.29 -16.46 -11.32
CA LYS A 66 6.36 -15.01 -11.11
C LYS A 66 5.03 -14.36 -11.46
N LEU A 67 4.50 -13.57 -10.53
CA LEU A 67 3.29 -12.79 -10.67
C LEU A 67 3.67 -11.31 -10.62
N ASN A 68 3.29 -10.55 -11.64
CA ASN A 68 3.33 -9.09 -11.60
C ASN A 68 1.90 -8.61 -11.47
N GLN A 69 1.66 -7.71 -10.52
CA GLN A 69 0.33 -7.23 -10.19
C GLN A 69 0.37 -5.71 -10.09
N GLU A 70 -0.68 -5.08 -10.56
CA GLU A 70 -0.88 -3.64 -10.47
C GLU A 70 -2.29 -3.37 -9.96
N SER A 71 -2.42 -2.47 -8.98
CA SER A 71 -3.70 -2.15 -8.35
C SER A 71 -3.85 -0.65 -8.19
N TYR A 72 -5.03 -0.15 -8.57
CA TYR A 72 -5.44 1.23 -8.38
C TYR A 72 -6.64 1.25 -7.45
N GLY A 73 -6.56 2.01 -6.37
CA GLY A 73 -7.63 2.11 -5.39
C GLY A 73 -7.99 3.55 -5.07
N ARG A 74 -9.26 3.76 -4.75
CA ARG A 74 -9.80 5.02 -4.24
C ARG A 74 -10.70 4.73 -3.06
N THR A 75 -10.63 5.56 -2.05
CA THR A 75 -11.41 5.38 -0.83
C THR A 75 -12.03 6.67 -0.33
N ASN A 76 -13.17 6.51 0.34
CA ASN A 76 -13.86 7.53 1.12
C ASN A 76 -14.17 6.97 2.51
N HIS A 77 -13.77 7.68 3.55
CA HIS A 77 -13.95 7.31 4.97
C HIS A 77 -14.93 8.24 5.71
N HIS A 78 -15.53 9.23 5.02
CA HIS A 78 -16.27 10.31 5.69
C HIS A 78 -17.40 9.78 6.58
N ASP A 79 -18.32 8.96 6.04
CA ASP A 79 -19.45 8.41 6.81
C ASP A 79 -19.32 6.90 6.98
N LYS A 80 -19.07 6.22 5.89
CA LYS A 80 -18.87 4.79 5.82
C LYS A 80 -17.80 4.50 4.78
N LEU A 81 -16.96 3.51 5.06
CA LEU A 81 -15.94 3.10 4.10
C LEU A 81 -16.60 2.75 2.77
N ALA A 82 -16.28 3.53 1.74
CA ALA A 82 -16.56 3.20 0.36
C ALA A 82 -15.24 3.18 -0.41
N PHE A 83 -15.05 2.19 -1.27
CA PHE A 83 -13.85 2.11 -2.09
C PHE A 83 -14.12 1.49 -3.45
N ASN A 84 -13.26 1.81 -4.40
CA ASN A 84 -13.14 1.06 -5.64
C ASN A 84 -11.69 0.65 -5.86
N ILE A 85 -11.49 -0.50 -6.49
CA ILE A 85 -10.19 -1.03 -6.82
C ILE A 85 -10.20 -1.67 -8.20
N GLU A 86 -9.16 -1.41 -8.97
CA GLU A 86 -8.84 -2.13 -10.21
C GLU A 86 -7.56 -2.90 -9.98
N GLN A 87 -7.57 -4.16 -10.36
CA GLN A 87 -6.44 -5.07 -10.22
C GLN A 87 -6.13 -5.71 -11.56
N GLU A 88 -4.86 -5.66 -11.92
CA GLU A 88 -4.33 -6.34 -13.09
C GLU A 88 -3.24 -7.31 -12.68
N SER A 89 -3.25 -8.49 -13.27
CA SER A 89 -2.19 -9.48 -13.08
C SER A 89 -1.69 -10.00 -14.41
N ASN A 90 -0.38 -10.07 -14.54
CA ASN A 90 0.30 -10.65 -15.69
C ASN A 90 1.28 -11.72 -15.22
N SER A 91 1.06 -12.95 -15.68
CA SER A 91 1.95 -14.10 -15.42
C SER A 91 1.97 -15.03 -16.63
N LYS A 92 3.13 -15.60 -16.93
CA LYS A 92 3.24 -16.67 -17.96
C LYS A 92 2.47 -17.94 -17.56
N ALA A 93 2.29 -18.16 -16.25
CA ALA A 93 1.59 -19.33 -15.71
C ALA A 93 0.07 -19.16 -15.61
N PHE A 94 -0.41 -17.93 -15.60
CA PHE A 94 -1.83 -17.60 -15.48
C PHE A 94 -2.20 -16.61 -16.59
N LYS A 95 -3.39 -16.75 -17.16
CA LYS A 95 -3.91 -15.74 -18.09
C LYS A 95 -3.95 -14.39 -17.38
N THR A 96 -3.76 -13.30 -18.12
CA THR A 96 -3.99 -11.94 -17.60
C THR A 96 -5.36 -11.91 -16.94
N MET A 97 -5.39 -11.57 -15.67
CA MET A 97 -6.61 -11.46 -14.89
C MET A 97 -6.80 -10.01 -14.48
N ASN A 98 -7.89 -9.43 -14.94
CA ASN A 98 -8.29 -8.09 -14.53
C ASN A 98 -9.52 -8.21 -13.64
N LYS A 99 -9.51 -7.53 -12.51
CA LYS A 99 -10.61 -7.51 -11.57
C LYS A 99 -10.87 -6.07 -11.15
N SER A 100 -12.14 -5.69 -11.14
CA SER A 100 -12.58 -4.41 -10.58
C SER A 100 -13.63 -4.65 -9.51
N ILE A 101 -13.53 -3.93 -8.42
CA ILE A 101 -14.41 -4.04 -7.27
C ILE A 101 -14.82 -2.63 -6.84
N TYR A 102 -16.10 -2.47 -6.56
CA TYR A 102 -16.65 -1.30 -5.88
C TYR A 102 -17.47 -1.78 -4.69
N VAL A 103 -17.20 -1.20 -3.54
CA VAL A 103 -17.95 -1.47 -2.30
C VAL A 103 -18.39 -0.17 -1.68
N ASP A 104 -19.62 -0.09 -1.26
CA ASP A 104 -20.13 0.89 -0.32
C ASP A 104 -21.00 0.19 0.74
N SER A 105 -21.58 0.93 1.65
CA SER A 105 -22.36 0.37 2.76
C SER A 105 -23.54 -0.53 2.34
N ASN A 106 -23.97 -0.45 1.07
CA ASN A 106 -25.17 -1.14 0.58
C ASN A 106 -24.94 -1.99 -0.66
N LYS A 107 -23.73 -1.90 -1.28
CA LYS A 107 -23.51 -2.45 -2.62
C LYS A 107 -22.12 -3.01 -2.77
N LEU A 108 -22.05 -4.17 -3.39
CA LEU A 108 -20.81 -4.72 -3.94
C LEU A 108 -20.97 -4.89 -5.45
N LYS A 109 -20.02 -4.39 -6.22
CA LYS A 109 -19.90 -4.62 -7.66
C LYS A 109 -18.52 -5.17 -7.97
N SER A 110 -18.45 -6.24 -8.74
CA SER A 110 -17.19 -6.83 -9.16
C SER A 110 -17.20 -7.28 -10.61
N SER A 111 -16.03 -7.40 -11.23
CA SER A 111 -15.81 -8.04 -12.53
C SER A 111 -15.02 -9.34 -12.35
N PRO A 112 -14.90 -10.23 -13.36
CA PRO A 112 -15.30 -10.11 -14.76
C PRO A 112 -16.80 -10.31 -14.99
N LYS A 113 -17.53 -10.88 -14.05
CA LYS A 113 -18.99 -10.86 -14.10
C LYS A 113 -19.40 -9.73 -13.20
N SER A 114 -19.86 -8.63 -13.77
CA SER A 114 -20.39 -7.50 -13.02
C SER A 114 -21.69 -7.93 -12.31
N ASN A 115 -21.56 -8.84 -11.36
CA ASN A 115 -22.65 -9.16 -10.48
C ASN A 115 -22.80 -7.98 -9.54
N TYR A 116 -23.84 -7.23 -9.75
CA TYR A 116 -24.30 -6.26 -8.78
C TYR A 116 -24.88 -7.05 -7.62
N LEU A 117 -24.17 -7.07 -6.51
CA LEU A 117 -24.64 -7.74 -5.31
C LEU A 117 -25.29 -6.70 -4.40
N ASN A 118 -26.51 -7.00 -3.98
CA ASN A 118 -27.16 -6.19 -2.96
C ASN A 118 -26.63 -6.68 -1.59
N TYR A 119 -26.23 -5.76 -0.74
CA TYR A 119 -25.73 -6.03 0.62
C TYR A 119 -26.61 -7.02 1.38
N HIS A 120 -27.94 -6.86 1.29
CA HIS A 120 -28.90 -7.71 2.00
C HIS A 120 -28.97 -9.16 1.53
N THR A 121 -28.43 -9.47 0.35
CA THR A 121 -28.51 -10.82 -0.23
C THR A 121 -27.21 -11.62 -0.12
N GLN A 122 -26.06 -10.95 0.15
CA GLN A 122 -24.76 -11.63 0.24
C GLN A 122 -23.85 -10.95 1.27
N ASN A 123 -24.30 -10.87 2.52
CA ASN A 123 -23.63 -10.17 3.61
C ASN A 123 -22.18 -10.63 3.81
N ALA A 124 -21.92 -11.93 3.81
CA ALA A 124 -20.59 -12.48 4.08
C ALA A 124 -19.52 -12.03 3.05
N GLU A 125 -19.91 -11.90 1.78
CA GLU A 125 -19.01 -11.42 0.73
C GLU A 125 -18.78 -9.91 0.85
N VAL A 126 -19.81 -9.14 1.16
CA VAL A 126 -19.68 -7.69 1.41
C VAL A 126 -18.83 -7.44 2.65
N ASP A 127 -19.05 -8.16 3.73
CA ASP A 127 -18.26 -8.05 4.96
C ASP A 127 -16.78 -8.36 4.72
N TYR A 128 -16.50 -9.38 3.90
CA TYR A 128 -15.13 -9.67 3.47
C TYR A 128 -14.48 -8.49 2.75
N TYR A 129 -15.14 -7.90 1.76
CA TYR A 129 -14.59 -6.76 1.03
C TYR A 129 -14.55 -5.48 1.87
N GLN A 130 -15.48 -5.27 2.80
CA GLN A 130 -15.41 -4.15 3.74
C GLN A 130 -14.19 -4.26 4.64
N LYS A 131 -13.94 -5.43 5.19
CA LYS A 131 -12.74 -5.69 5.99
C LYS A 131 -11.46 -5.49 5.18
N LEU A 132 -11.43 -6.00 3.97
CA LEU A 132 -10.32 -5.83 3.03
C LEU A 132 -10.05 -4.34 2.76
N GLY A 133 -11.10 -3.55 2.55
CA GLY A 133 -11.00 -2.11 2.34
C GLY A 133 -10.48 -1.37 3.56
N GLN A 134 -10.87 -1.77 4.77
CA GLN A 134 -10.31 -1.24 6.01
C GLN A 134 -8.81 -1.52 6.12
N ASP A 135 -8.39 -2.75 5.84
CA ASP A 135 -6.98 -3.13 5.90
C ASP A 135 -6.13 -2.37 4.85
N TRP A 136 -6.69 -2.01 3.71
CA TRP A 136 -5.96 -1.38 2.61
C TRP A 136 -6.00 0.14 2.61
N PHE A 137 -7.12 0.71 3.02
CA PHE A 137 -7.39 2.12 2.79
C PHE A 137 -7.52 2.93 4.07
N ASP A 138 -7.86 2.28 5.19
CA ASP A 138 -7.96 3.01 6.45
C ASP A 138 -6.54 3.31 6.98
N LEU A 139 -6.14 4.57 6.83
CA LEU A 139 -4.85 5.05 7.32
C LEU A 139 -4.71 4.95 8.83
N THR A 140 -5.81 4.91 9.59
CA THR A 140 -5.79 4.67 11.03
C THR A 140 -5.42 3.22 11.34
N THR A 141 -6.07 2.28 10.67
CA THR A 141 -5.71 0.85 10.73
C THR A 141 -4.27 0.62 10.28
N PHE A 142 -3.85 1.28 9.20
CA PHE A 142 -2.47 1.25 8.71
C PHE A 142 -1.48 1.71 9.80
N ASN A 143 -1.73 2.85 10.45
CA ASN A 143 -0.89 3.34 11.53
C ASN A 143 -0.83 2.36 12.72
N GLN A 144 -1.97 1.84 13.15
CA GLN A 144 -2.07 0.92 14.28
C GLN A 144 -1.42 -0.44 14.01
N SER A 145 -1.51 -0.93 12.79
CA SER A 145 -1.02 -2.26 12.42
C SER A 145 0.43 -2.27 11.94
N LEU A 146 0.90 -1.16 11.35
CA LEU A 146 2.25 -1.06 10.79
C LEU A 146 3.22 -0.31 11.72
N LEU A 147 2.88 0.89 12.15
CA LEU A 147 3.84 1.79 12.79
C LEU A 147 3.87 1.66 14.31
N LYS A 148 2.70 1.68 14.96
CA LYS A 148 2.60 1.61 16.42
C LYS A 148 3.27 0.39 17.05
N PRO A 149 3.17 -0.83 16.49
CA PRO A 149 3.80 -2.02 17.10
C PRO A 149 5.32 -2.01 17.12
N ILE A 150 5.96 -1.12 16.38
CA ILE A 150 7.42 -1.04 16.23
C ILE A 150 7.95 0.38 16.42
N GLU A 151 7.19 1.25 17.08
CA GLU A 151 7.53 2.66 17.26
C GLU A 151 8.94 2.86 17.84
N ASP A 152 9.35 1.99 18.76
CA ASP A 152 10.65 2.03 19.43
C ASP A 152 11.79 1.43 18.57
N ASP A 153 11.47 0.62 17.56
CA ASP A 153 12.43 -0.12 16.73
C ASP A 153 12.58 0.46 15.32
N ILE A 154 11.76 1.47 14.97
CA ILE A 154 11.73 2.04 13.63
C ILE A 154 12.80 3.12 13.48
N ASN A 155 13.53 3.10 12.36
CA ASN A 155 14.53 4.10 12.05
C ASN A 155 13.92 5.24 11.22
N LEU A 156 14.35 6.48 11.50
CA LEU A 156 14.03 7.64 10.70
C LEU A 156 15.32 8.19 10.05
N GLU A 157 15.36 8.24 8.73
CA GLU A 157 16.45 8.81 7.96
C GLU A 157 15.88 9.60 6.78
N ASP A 158 16.28 10.84 6.60
CA ASP A 158 15.84 11.73 5.51
C ASP A 158 14.31 11.78 5.32
N GLY A 159 13.56 11.82 6.43
CA GLY A 159 12.10 11.86 6.42
C GLY A 159 11.44 10.55 5.95
N THR A 160 12.18 9.46 6.00
CA THR A 160 11.71 8.12 5.65
C THR A 160 11.82 7.21 6.87
N LEU A 161 10.70 6.62 7.26
CA LEU A 161 10.67 5.57 8.26
C LEU A 161 11.07 4.23 7.63
N SER A 162 11.91 3.46 8.31
CA SER A 162 12.33 2.13 7.85
C SER A 162 12.43 1.14 9.00
N TYR A 163 12.14 -0.13 8.69
CA TYR A 163 12.20 -1.22 9.66
C TYR A 163 12.56 -2.54 8.95
N GLU A 164 13.29 -3.41 9.66
CA GLU A 164 13.59 -4.78 9.24
C GLU A 164 13.20 -5.76 10.35
N GLY A 165 12.51 -6.85 10.02
CA GLY A 165 12.09 -7.85 10.99
C GLY A 165 11.25 -8.98 10.41
N THR A 166 10.59 -9.76 11.28
CA THR A 166 9.81 -10.95 10.88
C THR A 166 8.44 -11.05 11.55
N GLY A 167 8.13 -10.20 12.48
CA GLY A 167 6.95 -10.30 13.37
C GLY A 167 5.61 -9.95 12.71
N LYS A 168 4.66 -9.54 13.55
CA LYS A 168 3.27 -9.22 13.15
C LYS A 168 3.19 -8.13 12.08
N VAL A 169 4.09 -7.15 12.13
CA VAL A 169 4.17 -6.05 11.17
C VAL A 169 4.47 -6.56 9.77
N MET A 170 5.42 -7.47 9.62
CA MET A 170 5.73 -8.07 8.32
C MET A 170 4.61 -9.00 7.84
N LYS A 171 3.90 -9.67 8.75
CA LYS A 171 2.69 -10.44 8.41
C LYS A 171 1.59 -9.51 7.89
N TYR A 172 1.37 -8.36 8.52
CA TYR A 172 0.43 -7.36 8.05
C TYR A 172 0.76 -6.89 6.63
N LEU A 173 2.04 -6.56 6.35
CA LEU A 173 2.47 -6.15 5.01
C LEU A 173 2.34 -7.28 3.98
N TYR A 174 2.62 -8.51 4.38
CA TYR A 174 2.40 -9.67 3.52
C TYR A 174 0.90 -9.80 3.15
N ASP A 175 0.01 -9.72 4.13
CA ASP A 175 -1.42 -9.79 3.92
C ASP A 175 -1.93 -8.61 3.07
N PHE A 176 -1.40 -7.41 3.31
CA PHE A 176 -1.67 -6.21 2.53
C PHE A 176 -1.30 -6.41 1.05
N GLY A 177 -0.10 -6.90 0.75
CA GLY A 177 0.34 -7.16 -0.62
C GLY A 177 -0.41 -8.33 -1.26
N TYR A 178 -0.62 -9.39 -0.50
CA TYR A 178 -1.31 -10.59 -0.96
C TYR A 178 -2.78 -10.30 -1.31
N SER A 179 -3.47 -9.57 -0.49
CA SER A 179 -4.88 -9.24 -0.66
C SER A 179 -5.15 -8.33 -1.87
N GLN A 180 -4.14 -7.61 -2.37
CA GLN A 180 -4.25 -6.84 -3.61
C GLN A 180 -4.14 -7.69 -4.88
N SER A 181 -3.97 -8.99 -4.75
CA SER A 181 -3.90 -9.90 -5.89
C SER A 181 -5.28 -10.20 -6.48
N PRO A 182 -5.49 -10.06 -7.80
CA PRO A 182 -6.71 -10.50 -8.45
C PRO A 182 -6.88 -12.02 -8.45
N LEU A 183 -5.82 -12.77 -8.09
CA LEU A 183 -5.82 -14.22 -7.95
C LEU A 183 -6.44 -14.70 -6.63
N ILE A 184 -6.77 -13.79 -5.72
CA ILE A 184 -7.58 -14.13 -4.54
C ILE A 184 -9.03 -14.30 -4.98
N ASP A 185 -9.24 -15.35 -5.68
CA ASP A 185 -10.47 -16.09 -5.63
C ASP A 185 -10.41 -16.97 -4.37
N GLN A 186 -11.50 -17.01 -3.61
CA GLN A 186 -11.60 -17.73 -2.34
C GLN A 186 -11.16 -19.21 -2.41
N ASN A 187 -10.90 -19.73 -3.60
CA ASN A 187 -10.61 -21.13 -3.86
C ASN A 187 -9.15 -21.48 -4.22
N SER A 188 -8.29 -20.55 -4.62
CA SER A 188 -7.03 -20.97 -5.26
C SER A 188 -5.73 -20.69 -4.50
N LEU A 189 -5.68 -19.72 -3.59
CA LEU A 189 -4.50 -19.46 -2.78
C LEU A 189 -4.78 -19.29 -1.27
N SER A 190 -6.04 -19.38 -0.84
CA SER A 190 -6.44 -19.44 0.57
C SER A 190 -5.88 -20.66 1.33
N ASN A 191 -5.14 -21.53 0.64
CA ASN A 191 -4.64 -22.79 1.15
C ASN A 191 -3.13 -22.78 1.45
N ILE A 192 -2.51 -21.61 1.64
CA ILE A 192 -1.15 -21.58 2.20
C ILE A 192 -1.26 -21.80 3.69
N SER A 193 -0.90 -23.00 4.12
CA SER A 193 -0.74 -23.34 5.54
C SER A 193 0.70 -23.09 6.00
N ASP A 194 0.89 -23.03 7.32
CA ASP A 194 2.20 -22.90 7.98
C ASP A 194 3.02 -21.70 7.48
N LEU A 195 2.34 -20.59 7.12
CA LEU A 195 3.02 -19.38 6.66
C LEU A 195 3.93 -18.81 7.73
N LYS A 196 5.21 -18.64 7.40
CA LYS A 196 6.24 -18.06 8.28
C LYS A 196 7.03 -17.01 7.53
N ILE A 197 7.02 -15.79 8.02
CA ILE A 197 7.90 -14.73 7.51
C ILE A 197 9.34 -15.05 7.96
N LYS A 198 10.25 -15.09 7.01
CA LYS A 198 11.68 -15.38 7.25
C LYS A 198 12.52 -14.11 7.35
N LYS A 199 12.19 -13.14 6.52
CA LYS A 199 12.82 -11.84 6.47
C LYS A 199 11.84 -10.85 5.87
N GLY A 200 11.87 -9.61 6.35
CA GLY A 200 11.10 -8.53 5.76
C GLY A 200 11.69 -7.19 6.11
N ASN A 201 11.52 -6.24 5.22
CA ASN A 201 11.82 -4.84 5.46
C ASN A 201 10.77 -3.96 4.77
N PHE A 202 10.63 -2.73 5.27
CA PHE A 202 9.86 -1.71 4.58
C PHE A 202 10.51 -0.32 4.71
N LYS A 203 10.09 0.57 3.82
CA LYS A 203 10.34 2.01 3.87
C LYS A 203 9.04 2.76 3.62
N LEU A 204 8.74 3.74 4.46
CA LEU A 204 7.61 4.65 4.34
C LEU A 204 8.10 6.09 4.27
N SER A 205 7.96 6.72 3.11
CA SER A 205 8.25 8.14 2.93
C SER A 205 6.98 8.98 3.06
N PHE A 206 7.13 10.23 3.48
CA PHE A 206 6.04 11.17 3.65
C PHE A 206 6.03 12.27 2.57
N GLN A 207 4.85 12.85 2.34
CA GLN A 207 4.72 14.05 1.54
C GLN A 207 5.39 15.23 2.27
N LYS A 208 6.09 16.07 1.52
CA LYS A 208 6.72 17.28 2.07
C LYS A 208 5.69 18.15 2.80
N ASN A 209 6.02 18.59 4.00
CA ASN A 209 5.26 19.52 4.84
C ASN A 209 3.84 19.06 5.23
N LYS A 210 3.48 17.81 5.01
CA LYS A 210 2.12 17.32 5.30
C LYS A 210 2.06 16.13 6.25
N SER A 211 3.17 15.44 6.48
CA SER A 211 3.23 14.18 7.25
C SER A 211 2.15 13.17 6.83
N LEU A 212 1.80 13.16 5.54
CA LEU A 212 0.93 12.17 4.93
C LEU A 212 1.78 11.18 4.14
N PRO A 213 1.40 9.91 4.03
CA PRO A 213 2.19 8.93 3.32
C PRO A 213 2.33 9.36 1.85
N LYS A 214 3.53 9.19 1.32
CA LYS A 214 3.83 9.38 -0.10
C LYS A 214 3.99 8.04 -0.78
N GLN A 215 4.88 7.21 -0.24
CA GLN A 215 5.19 5.90 -0.79
C GLN A 215 5.56 4.92 0.30
N LEU A 216 5.00 3.73 0.22
CA LEU A 216 5.39 2.54 0.98
C LEU A 216 6.06 1.55 0.04
N THR A 217 7.25 1.09 0.38
CA THR A 217 7.90 -0.05 -0.28
C THR A 217 8.16 -1.14 0.74
N PHE A 218 8.03 -2.40 0.35
CA PHE A 218 8.45 -3.52 1.18
C PHE A 218 8.96 -4.70 0.36
N ASP A 219 9.78 -5.51 1.03
CA ASP A 219 10.40 -6.71 0.50
C ASP A 219 10.28 -7.81 1.57
N ILE A 220 9.61 -8.92 1.26
CA ILE A 220 9.28 -9.97 2.22
C ILE A 220 9.62 -11.34 1.64
N GLU A 221 10.38 -12.12 2.41
CA GLU A 221 10.61 -13.54 2.18
C GLU A 221 9.80 -14.38 3.18
N ALA A 222 9.05 -15.34 2.69
CA ALA A 222 8.22 -16.23 3.49
C ALA A 222 8.34 -17.67 3.03
N THR A 223 7.93 -18.58 3.89
CA THR A 223 7.75 -19.99 3.58
C THR A 223 6.36 -20.44 4.01
N GLY A 224 5.83 -21.45 3.38
CA GLY A 224 4.54 -22.04 3.74
C GLY A 224 4.37 -23.39 3.06
N LYS A 225 3.13 -23.88 3.05
CA LYS A 225 2.77 -25.12 2.34
C LYS A 225 1.53 -24.93 1.49
N ILE A 226 1.52 -25.54 0.31
CA ILE A 226 0.33 -25.74 -0.54
C ILE A 226 0.15 -27.24 -0.72
N LYS A 227 -0.99 -27.79 -0.35
CA LYS A 227 -1.28 -29.25 -0.42
C LYS A 227 -0.17 -30.09 0.23
N ASN A 228 0.34 -29.66 1.40
CA ASN A 228 1.46 -30.25 2.14
C ASN A 228 2.86 -30.12 1.49
N GLU A 229 2.98 -29.53 0.33
CA GLU A 229 4.25 -29.24 -0.33
C GLU A 229 4.84 -27.91 0.13
N ASN A 230 6.10 -27.88 0.45
CA ASN A 230 6.79 -26.66 0.88
C ASN A 230 6.90 -25.65 -0.27
N ILE A 231 6.64 -24.38 0.05
CA ILE A 231 6.83 -23.27 -0.88
C ILE A 231 7.75 -22.21 -0.28
N LYS A 232 8.43 -21.48 -1.15
CA LYS A 232 9.12 -20.23 -0.81
C LYS A 232 8.42 -19.10 -1.56
N ILE A 233 8.22 -18.01 -0.86
CA ILE A 233 7.54 -16.82 -1.40
C ILE A 233 8.49 -15.64 -1.23
N HIS A 234 8.64 -14.86 -2.29
CA HIS A 234 9.32 -13.58 -2.25
C HIS A 234 8.40 -12.54 -2.84
N MET A 235 8.05 -11.53 -2.04
CA MET A 235 7.11 -10.47 -2.40
C MET A 235 7.76 -9.10 -2.28
N LYS A 236 7.73 -8.33 -3.36
CA LYS A 236 8.14 -6.92 -3.38
C LYS A 236 6.96 -6.06 -3.79
N GLN A 237 6.71 -4.99 -3.05
CA GLN A 237 5.66 -4.06 -3.40
C GLN A 237 6.11 -2.62 -3.25
N THR A 238 5.57 -1.77 -4.14
CA THR A 238 5.60 -0.31 -4.03
C THR A 238 4.16 0.18 -4.09
N THR A 239 3.77 1.00 -3.11
CA THR A 239 2.46 1.64 -3.06
C THR A 239 2.62 3.14 -2.95
N ASP A 240 2.10 3.88 -3.90
CA ASP A 240 2.03 5.33 -3.89
C ASP A 240 0.68 5.78 -3.33
N PHE A 241 0.69 6.80 -2.46
CA PHE A 241 -0.49 7.44 -1.89
C PHE A 241 -0.63 8.85 -2.43
N TYR A 242 -1.82 9.20 -2.92
CA TYR A 242 -2.02 10.49 -3.58
C TYR A 242 -3.48 10.96 -3.54
N LYS A 243 -3.74 12.18 -4.03
CA LYS A 243 -5.09 12.79 -4.10
C LYS A 243 -5.85 12.80 -2.77
N PHE A 244 -5.16 13.15 -1.68
CA PHE A 244 -5.81 13.31 -0.37
C PHE A 244 -6.87 14.41 -0.39
N ASN A 245 -8.07 14.11 0.11
CA ASN A 245 -9.25 14.98 0.14
C ASN A 245 -9.67 15.54 -1.24
N SER A 246 -9.27 14.86 -2.31
CA SER A 246 -9.61 15.24 -3.69
C SER A 246 -9.98 14.04 -4.57
N THR A 247 -10.30 12.91 -3.92
CA THR A 247 -10.68 11.67 -4.61
C THR A 247 -12.19 11.51 -4.60
N ASP A 248 -12.78 11.25 -5.77
CA ASP A 248 -14.18 10.87 -5.92
C ASP A 248 -14.28 9.35 -6.02
N VAL A 249 -15.05 8.75 -5.12
CA VAL A 249 -15.27 7.31 -5.07
C VAL A 249 -16.63 6.99 -5.67
N LYS A 250 -16.61 6.56 -6.93
CA LYS A 250 -17.80 6.13 -7.67
C LYS A 250 -17.52 4.78 -8.32
N PRO A 251 -18.56 3.99 -8.62
CA PRO A 251 -18.41 2.82 -9.46
C PRO A 251 -17.73 3.21 -10.78
N TYR A 252 -16.79 2.43 -11.25
CA TYR A 252 -16.28 2.61 -12.61
C TYR A 252 -17.44 2.52 -13.61
N LYS A 253 -17.45 3.38 -14.62
CA LYS A 253 -18.52 3.42 -15.63
C LYS A 253 -18.81 2.02 -16.23
N ASN A 254 -17.77 1.24 -16.41
CA ASN A 254 -17.84 -0.11 -16.98
C ASN A 254 -18.44 -1.16 -16.02
N LEU A 255 -18.53 -0.89 -14.72
CA LEU A 255 -19.22 -1.78 -13.77
C LEU A 255 -20.74 -1.70 -13.87
N THR A 256 -21.28 -0.65 -14.45
CA THR A 256 -22.74 -0.47 -14.62
C THR A 256 -23.27 -1.13 -15.88
N ASN A 257 -22.45 -1.42 -16.90
CA ASN A 257 -22.89 -1.76 -18.24
C ASN A 257 -22.37 -3.09 -18.81
N ASN A 258 -21.95 -4.06 -18.01
CA ASN A 258 -21.56 -5.41 -18.48
C ASN A 258 -20.56 -5.44 -19.67
N GLN A 259 -19.78 -4.40 -19.89
CA GLN A 259 -18.83 -4.34 -20.99
C GLN A 259 -17.42 -4.11 -20.50
N TYR A 260 -16.72 -5.21 -20.23
CA TYR A 260 -15.27 -5.23 -20.34
C TYR A 260 -14.92 -5.84 -21.70
N LYS A 261 -14.33 -5.01 -22.55
CA LYS A 261 -13.62 -5.49 -23.74
C LYS A 261 -12.23 -5.92 -23.34
#